data_575a6da59a9927944e38dddcf6746d5b
#
_entry.id   575a6da59a9927944e38dddcf6746d5b
#
_cell.length_a   1.000
_cell.length_b   1.000
_cell.length_c   1.000
_cell.angle_alpha   90.00
_cell.angle_beta   90.00
_cell.angle_gamma   90.00
#
_symmetry.space_group_name_H-M   'P 1'
#
loop_
_entity.id
_entity.type
_entity.pdbx_description
1 polymer ?
#
loop_
_entity_poly.entity_id
_entity_poly.type
_entity_poly.pdbx_seq_one_letter_code
_entity_poly.pdbx_strand_id
1 'polypeptide(L)'
;LQQWQQRLGELTGVAPLAAGETPWQAWTLSRRTLLNPGSQGEPTYLLGLTPPAGCAWQAGDILEVLPRQSQARVAEWLRRHRLDGGAPVCLDGLELSLAEALAGRQLPECFAHLVGLHSQALVEALVPLGARDYSIASLPGDGLLELIVRQARRDDGGLGLGSGWLTEHLAEGGQLLARPRRNSGFHLPGDDRPLILIGNGTGLAGLRALLRARIRAGQSRNWLLFGERNRAHDAY
;
A
#
# COMPACT_ATOMS: atom_id res chain seq x y z
N LEU A 1 3.92 -16.64 -5.91
CA LEU A 1 3.90 -16.96 -4.47
C LEU A 1 2.91 -18.08 -4.18
N GLN A 2 1.64 -17.98 -4.63
CA GLN A 2 0.60 -19.02 -4.39
C GLN A 2 1.00 -20.41 -4.93
N GLN A 3 1.56 -20.50 -6.13
CA GLN A 3 2.05 -21.76 -6.70
C GLN A 3 3.19 -22.38 -5.89
N TRP A 4 4.03 -21.55 -5.27
CA TRP A 4 5.13 -22.02 -4.43
C TRP A 4 4.63 -22.52 -3.06
N GLN A 5 3.65 -21.84 -2.49
CA GLN A 5 2.97 -22.26 -1.24
C GLN A 5 2.19 -23.57 -1.43
N GLN A 6 1.53 -23.73 -2.58
CA GLN A 6 0.83 -24.95 -2.93
C GLN A 6 1.79 -26.15 -3.06
N ARG A 7 2.92 -25.97 -3.73
CA ARG A 7 3.98 -27.01 -3.86
C ARG A 7 4.63 -27.36 -2.52
N LEU A 8 4.84 -26.38 -1.64
CA LEU A 8 5.32 -26.64 -0.27
C LEU A 8 4.32 -27.45 0.54
N GLY A 9 3.02 -27.13 0.44
CA GLY A 9 1.95 -27.89 1.09
C GLY A 9 1.91 -29.35 0.61
N GLU A 10 2.08 -29.59 -0.67
CA GLU A 10 2.16 -30.94 -1.26
C GLU A 10 3.38 -31.74 -0.76
N LEU A 11 4.51 -31.07 -0.55
CA LEU A 11 5.77 -31.68 -0.10
C LEU A 11 5.79 -31.94 1.43
N THR A 12 5.09 -31.12 2.22
CA THR A 12 5.12 -31.20 3.68
C THR A 12 3.90 -31.85 4.30
N GLY A 13 2.86 -32.13 3.50
CA GLY A 13 1.58 -32.67 3.98
C GLY A 13 0.78 -31.68 4.85
N VAL A 14 1.23 -30.43 4.95
CA VAL A 14 0.53 -29.35 5.66
C VAL A 14 -0.33 -28.60 4.65
N ALA A 15 -1.64 -28.79 4.73
CA ALA A 15 -2.58 -27.97 3.93
C ALA A 15 -2.32 -26.49 4.22
N PRO A 16 -2.16 -25.64 3.18
CA PRO A 16 -2.11 -24.20 3.41
C PRO A 16 -3.42 -23.80 4.07
N LEU A 17 -3.35 -23.26 5.29
CA LEU A 17 -4.50 -22.63 5.91
C LEU A 17 -4.97 -21.53 4.94
N ALA A 18 -6.14 -21.73 4.36
CA ALA A 18 -6.87 -20.66 3.70
C ALA A 18 -7.18 -19.63 4.80
N ALA A 19 -6.29 -18.67 4.99
CA ALA A 19 -6.57 -17.50 5.80
C ALA A 19 -7.75 -16.81 5.09
N GLY A 20 -8.90 -16.75 5.73
CA GLY A 20 -10.04 -15.97 5.24
C GLY A 20 -9.52 -14.58 4.92
N GLU A 21 -9.68 -14.14 3.67
CA GLU A 21 -9.20 -12.83 3.25
C GLU A 21 -9.94 -11.77 4.06
N THR A 22 -9.18 -10.91 4.73
CA THR A 22 -9.76 -9.74 5.41
C THR A 22 -10.44 -8.86 4.35
N PRO A 23 -11.69 -8.44 4.55
CA PRO A 23 -12.39 -7.60 3.58
C PRO A 23 -11.70 -6.25 3.42
N TRP A 24 -11.82 -5.65 2.24
CA TRP A 24 -11.40 -4.27 2.00
C TRP A 24 -12.23 -3.31 2.85
N GLN A 25 -11.58 -2.40 3.53
CA GLN A 25 -12.21 -1.44 4.43
C GLN A 25 -11.74 -0.02 4.11
N ALA A 26 -12.57 0.97 4.43
CA ALA A 26 -12.22 2.37 4.30
C ALA A 26 -11.31 2.79 5.46
N TRP A 27 -10.16 3.37 5.12
CA TRP A 27 -9.17 3.95 6.03
C TRP A 27 -9.05 5.44 5.73
N THR A 28 -8.66 6.24 6.71
CA THR A 28 -8.44 7.68 6.50
C THR A 28 -6.94 7.99 6.61
N LEU A 29 -6.39 8.70 5.63
CA LEU A 29 -5.05 9.27 5.72
C LEU A 29 -5.10 10.47 6.68
N SER A 30 -4.63 10.30 7.90
CA SER A 30 -4.74 11.32 8.95
C SER A 30 -3.49 12.19 9.08
N ARG A 31 -2.35 11.70 8.60
CA ARG A 31 -1.07 12.42 8.68
C ARG A 31 -0.12 11.99 7.56
N ARG A 32 0.59 12.98 7.01
CA ARG A 32 1.70 12.79 6.08
C ARG A 32 2.88 13.66 6.50
N THR A 33 4.00 13.06 6.84
CA THR A 33 5.21 13.76 7.29
C THR A 33 6.39 13.38 6.42
N LEU A 34 7.05 14.36 5.81
CA LEU A 34 8.30 14.13 5.06
C LEU A 34 9.42 13.78 6.06
N LEU A 35 10.07 12.64 5.87
CA LEU A 35 11.11 12.12 6.76
C LEU A 35 12.53 12.57 6.39
N ASN A 36 12.78 12.87 5.12
CA ASN A 36 14.11 13.17 4.59
C ASN A 36 14.21 14.55 3.91
N PRO A 37 13.82 15.65 4.60
CA PRO A 37 13.97 16.98 4.02
C PRO A 37 15.44 17.29 3.74
N GLY A 38 15.71 17.86 2.55
CA GLY A 38 17.08 18.17 2.11
C GLY A 38 17.85 16.98 1.52
N SER A 39 17.30 15.77 1.52
CA SER A 39 17.91 14.65 0.81
C SER A 39 17.94 14.85 -0.70
N GLN A 40 19.00 14.35 -1.34
CA GLN A 40 19.07 14.26 -2.81
C GLN A 40 18.36 13.02 -3.37
N GLY A 41 17.86 12.14 -2.48
CA GLY A 41 17.08 10.97 -2.84
C GLY A 41 15.59 11.30 -2.98
N GLU A 42 14.81 10.31 -3.41
CA GLU A 42 13.35 10.49 -3.53
C GLU A 42 12.72 10.75 -2.15
N PRO A 43 11.71 11.64 -2.09
CA PRO A 43 11.02 11.95 -0.84
C PRO A 43 10.49 10.69 -0.15
N THR A 44 10.72 10.56 1.14
CA THR A 44 10.24 9.47 1.96
C THR A 44 9.32 10.02 3.03
N TYR A 45 8.13 9.43 3.15
CA TYR A 45 7.08 9.93 4.04
C TYR A 45 6.72 8.91 5.11
N LEU A 46 6.46 9.40 6.32
CA LEU A 46 5.69 8.69 7.33
C LEU A 46 4.22 9.03 7.15
N LEU A 47 3.41 8.02 6.85
CA LEU A 47 1.97 8.13 6.70
C LEU A 47 1.30 7.56 7.94
N GLY A 48 0.36 8.29 8.52
CA GLY A 48 -0.50 7.82 9.61
C GLY A 48 -1.91 7.60 9.10
N LEU A 49 -2.42 6.38 9.24
CA LEU A 49 -3.76 5.98 8.80
C LEU A 49 -4.62 5.70 10.02
N THR A 50 -5.83 6.28 10.07
CA THR A 50 -6.83 5.91 11.06
C THR A 50 -7.49 4.59 10.63
N PRO A 51 -7.37 3.53 11.44
CA PRO A 51 -7.99 2.24 11.14
C PRO A 51 -9.50 2.29 11.33
N PRO A 52 -10.27 1.48 10.59
CA PRO A 52 -11.68 1.25 10.88
C PRO A 52 -11.83 0.54 12.25
N ALA A 53 -13.01 0.68 12.86
CA ALA A 53 -13.29 0.06 14.14
C ALA A 53 -13.13 -1.47 14.08
N GLY A 54 -12.49 -2.04 15.10
CA GLY A 54 -12.26 -3.49 15.20
C GLY A 54 -11.14 -4.03 14.32
N CYS A 55 -10.44 -3.17 13.58
CA CYS A 55 -9.30 -3.60 12.79
C CYS A 55 -8.11 -3.96 13.69
N ALA A 56 -7.50 -5.10 13.44
CA ALA A 56 -6.36 -5.60 14.19
C ALA A 56 -5.20 -5.95 13.26
N TRP A 57 -3.98 -5.73 13.74
CA TRP A 57 -2.73 -6.15 13.10
C TRP A 57 -1.68 -6.42 14.18
N GLN A 58 -0.57 -7.01 13.81
CA GLN A 58 0.59 -7.15 14.68
C GLN A 58 1.88 -6.75 13.97
N ALA A 59 2.95 -6.56 14.74
CA ALA A 59 4.26 -6.26 14.19
C ALA A 59 4.69 -7.33 13.19
N GLY A 60 5.10 -6.90 11.99
CA GLY A 60 5.48 -7.78 10.89
C GLY A 60 4.40 -7.99 9.83
N ASP A 61 3.16 -7.59 10.10
CA ASP A 61 2.08 -7.64 9.11
C ASP A 61 2.25 -6.58 8.01
N ILE A 62 1.49 -6.77 6.94
CA ILE A 62 1.48 -5.93 5.74
C ILE A 62 0.11 -5.25 5.64
N LEU A 63 0.09 -4.00 5.21
CA LEU A 63 -1.12 -3.34 4.73
C LEU A 63 -1.17 -3.43 3.21
N GLU A 64 -2.20 -4.10 2.68
CA GLU A 64 -2.54 -4.04 1.26
C GLU A 64 -3.39 -2.79 1.01
N VAL A 65 -3.01 -1.99 0.03
CA VAL A 65 -3.70 -0.74 -0.34
C VAL A 65 -4.12 -0.80 -1.79
N LEU A 66 -5.37 -0.47 -2.08
CA LEU A 66 -5.86 -0.27 -3.45
C LEU A 66 -5.54 1.18 -3.89
N PRO A 67 -4.59 1.36 -4.81
CA PRO A 67 -4.27 2.69 -5.31
C PRO A 67 -5.37 3.20 -6.26
N ARG A 68 -5.37 4.52 -6.48
CA ARG A 68 -6.20 5.15 -7.50
C ARG A 68 -5.34 6.00 -8.43
N GLN A 69 -5.78 6.15 -9.67
CA GLN A 69 -5.24 7.16 -10.58
C GLN A 69 -5.53 8.56 -10.01
N SER A 70 -4.63 9.51 -10.26
CA SER A 70 -4.91 10.91 -9.92
C SER A 70 -6.07 11.44 -10.77
N GLN A 71 -6.83 12.39 -10.21
CA GLN A 71 -7.91 13.07 -10.94
C GLN A 71 -7.40 13.69 -12.24
N ALA A 72 -6.23 14.31 -12.22
CA ALA A 72 -5.62 14.90 -13.41
C ALA A 72 -5.37 13.86 -14.52
N ARG A 73 -4.85 12.66 -14.16
CA ARG A 73 -4.61 11.58 -15.13
C ARG A 73 -5.91 11.04 -15.71
N VAL A 74 -6.94 10.86 -14.90
CA VAL A 74 -8.26 10.41 -15.37
C VAL A 74 -8.87 11.47 -16.29
N ALA A 75 -8.88 12.74 -15.89
CA ALA A 75 -9.42 13.84 -16.68
C ALA A 75 -8.70 13.98 -18.04
N GLU A 76 -7.37 13.90 -18.05
CA GLU A 76 -6.58 13.94 -19.27
C GLU A 76 -6.91 12.77 -20.20
N TRP A 77 -7.02 11.56 -19.64
CA TRP A 77 -7.36 10.36 -20.41
C TRP A 77 -8.76 10.46 -21.03
N LEU A 78 -9.76 10.90 -20.25
CA LEU A 78 -11.14 11.15 -20.73
C LEU A 78 -11.17 12.19 -21.86
N ARG A 79 -10.47 13.32 -21.66
CA ARG A 79 -10.35 14.39 -22.65
C ARG A 79 -9.73 13.88 -23.96
N ARG A 80 -8.63 13.14 -23.86
CA ARG A 80 -7.91 12.58 -25.02
C ARG A 80 -8.79 11.67 -25.85
N HIS A 81 -9.67 10.90 -25.20
CA HIS A 81 -10.56 9.94 -25.87
C HIS A 81 -11.98 10.47 -26.08
N ARG A 82 -12.23 11.75 -25.78
CA ARG A 82 -13.52 12.44 -25.94
C ARG A 82 -14.68 11.70 -25.26
N LEU A 83 -14.43 11.23 -24.02
CA LEU A 83 -15.40 10.50 -23.21
C LEU A 83 -16.04 11.43 -22.17
N ASP A 84 -17.33 11.22 -21.90
CA ASP A 84 -18.03 11.91 -20.82
C ASP A 84 -17.71 11.24 -19.48
N GLY A 85 -16.89 11.91 -18.66
CA GLY A 85 -16.52 11.43 -17.32
C GLY A 85 -17.69 11.34 -16.33
N GLY A 86 -18.80 12.05 -16.61
CA GLY A 86 -20.02 12.03 -15.81
C GLY A 86 -20.97 10.87 -16.16
N ALA A 87 -20.71 10.13 -17.25
CA ALA A 87 -21.57 9.03 -17.66
C ALA A 87 -21.72 7.97 -16.55
N PRO A 88 -22.95 7.52 -16.22
CA PRO A 88 -23.19 6.55 -15.17
C PRO A 88 -22.68 5.17 -15.55
N VAL A 89 -22.06 4.48 -14.61
CA VAL A 89 -21.62 3.08 -14.71
C VAL A 89 -21.89 2.36 -13.38
N CYS A 90 -22.07 1.03 -13.43
CA CYS A 90 -22.30 0.22 -12.27
C CYS A 90 -21.12 -0.75 -12.06
N LEU A 91 -20.47 -0.67 -10.89
CA LEU A 91 -19.41 -1.61 -10.48
C LEU A 91 -19.77 -2.21 -9.13
N ASP A 92 -19.77 -3.53 -9.04
CA ASP A 92 -20.07 -4.28 -7.81
C ASP A 92 -21.39 -3.84 -7.13
N GLY A 93 -22.39 -3.45 -7.95
CA GLY A 93 -23.69 -2.97 -7.49
C GLY A 93 -23.72 -1.50 -7.03
N LEU A 94 -22.64 -0.76 -7.21
CA LEU A 94 -22.55 0.67 -6.90
C LEU A 94 -22.65 1.49 -8.19
N GLU A 95 -23.52 2.49 -8.20
CA GLU A 95 -23.56 3.50 -9.27
C GLU A 95 -22.45 4.53 -9.04
N LEU A 96 -21.61 4.71 -10.05
CA LEU A 96 -20.47 5.62 -10.08
C LEU A 96 -20.49 6.43 -11.36
N SER A 97 -19.80 7.56 -11.38
CA SER A 97 -19.43 8.21 -12.64
C SER A 97 -18.30 7.42 -13.34
N LEU A 98 -18.23 7.52 -14.66
CA LEU A 98 -17.13 6.92 -15.43
C LEU A 98 -15.75 7.36 -14.90
N ALA A 99 -15.60 8.64 -14.52
CA ALA A 99 -14.36 9.15 -13.95
C ALA A 99 -13.97 8.46 -12.64
N GLU A 100 -14.92 8.23 -11.74
CA GLU A 100 -14.70 7.51 -10.48
C GLU A 100 -14.32 6.05 -10.70
N ALA A 101 -15.00 5.38 -11.63
CA ALA A 101 -14.71 4.00 -12.00
C ALA A 101 -13.32 3.84 -12.63
N LEU A 102 -12.93 4.74 -13.54
CA LEU A 102 -11.63 4.77 -14.21
C LEU A 102 -10.47 5.02 -13.23
N ALA A 103 -10.71 5.71 -12.13
CA ALA A 103 -9.68 5.93 -11.12
C ALA A 103 -9.15 4.61 -10.53
N GLY A 104 -9.93 3.54 -10.52
CA GLY A 104 -9.53 2.19 -10.10
C GLY A 104 -9.03 1.28 -11.22
N ARG A 105 -8.80 1.78 -12.43
CA ARG A 105 -8.44 1.00 -13.62
C ARG A 105 -7.06 1.35 -14.18
N GLN A 106 -6.46 0.40 -14.89
CA GLN A 106 -5.29 0.67 -15.72
C GLN A 106 -5.78 1.45 -16.96
N LEU A 107 -5.19 2.62 -17.18
CA LEU A 107 -5.51 3.47 -18.32
C LEU A 107 -4.48 3.24 -19.44
N PRO A 108 -4.80 2.47 -20.50
CA PRO A 108 -3.85 2.16 -21.55
C PRO A 108 -3.56 3.40 -22.42
N GLU A 109 -2.37 3.45 -22.99
CA GLU A 109 -2.01 4.47 -23.98
C GLU A 109 -2.66 4.19 -25.33
N CYS A 110 -2.70 2.91 -25.72
CA CYS A 110 -3.38 2.46 -26.93
C CYS A 110 -4.86 2.19 -26.66
N PHE A 111 -5.72 2.97 -27.28
CA PHE A 111 -7.17 2.92 -27.11
C PHE A 111 -7.90 2.19 -28.26
N ALA A 112 -7.19 1.74 -29.29
CA ALA A 112 -7.79 1.24 -30.54
C ALA A 112 -8.84 0.13 -30.32
N HIS A 113 -8.59 -0.78 -29.39
CA HIS A 113 -9.49 -1.91 -29.08
C HIS A 113 -10.68 -1.53 -28.17
N LEU A 114 -10.72 -0.29 -27.68
CA LEU A 114 -11.78 0.22 -26.80
C LEU A 114 -12.70 1.22 -27.53
N VAL A 115 -12.38 1.55 -28.78
CA VAL A 115 -13.17 2.51 -29.57
C VAL A 115 -14.57 1.97 -29.80
N GLY A 116 -15.58 2.83 -29.57
CA GLY A 116 -17.00 2.49 -29.77
C GLY A 116 -17.66 1.74 -28.62
N LEU A 117 -16.93 1.41 -27.55
CA LEU A 117 -17.55 0.85 -26.35
C LEU A 117 -18.33 1.95 -25.61
N HIS A 118 -19.53 1.62 -25.14
CA HIS A 118 -20.24 2.47 -24.19
C HIS A 118 -19.57 2.41 -22.81
N SER A 119 -19.84 3.39 -21.92
CA SER A 119 -19.14 3.59 -20.66
C SER A 119 -19.04 2.35 -19.78
N GLN A 120 -20.13 1.57 -19.65
CA GLN A 120 -20.15 0.34 -18.85
C GLN A 120 -19.19 -0.73 -19.44
N ALA A 121 -19.30 -1.03 -20.72
CA ALA A 121 -18.43 -2.00 -21.39
C ALA A 121 -16.96 -1.57 -21.38
N LEU A 122 -16.70 -0.27 -21.47
CA LEU A 122 -15.35 0.28 -21.36
C LEU A 122 -14.72 -0.02 -20.00
N VAL A 123 -15.44 0.25 -18.90
CA VAL A 123 -14.93 -0.01 -17.54
C VAL A 123 -14.72 -1.51 -17.31
N GLU A 124 -15.59 -2.36 -17.81
CA GLU A 124 -15.47 -3.82 -17.72
C GLU A 124 -14.28 -4.37 -18.52
N ALA A 125 -13.98 -3.78 -19.66
CA ALA A 125 -12.84 -4.17 -20.51
C ALA A 125 -11.49 -3.75 -19.92
N LEU A 126 -11.46 -2.74 -19.02
CA LEU A 126 -10.23 -2.25 -18.42
C LEU A 126 -9.81 -3.07 -17.21
N VAL A 127 -8.51 -3.39 -17.13
CA VAL A 127 -7.93 -4.16 -16.03
C VAL A 127 -7.97 -3.34 -14.73
N PRO A 128 -8.48 -3.89 -13.61
CA PRO A 128 -8.41 -3.25 -12.31
C PRO A 128 -6.96 -2.97 -11.87
N LEU A 129 -6.76 -1.92 -11.10
CA LEU A 129 -5.47 -1.68 -10.44
C LEU A 129 -5.25 -2.73 -9.36
N GLY A 130 -4.09 -3.38 -9.39
CA GLY A 130 -3.69 -4.32 -8.35
C GLY A 130 -3.35 -3.60 -7.03
N ALA A 131 -3.57 -4.26 -5.92
CA ALA A 131 -3.16 -3.78 -4.61
C ALA A 131 -1.63 -3.60 -4.51
N ARG A 132 -1.20 -2.78 -3.57
CA ARG A 132 0.20 -2.55 -3.22
C ARG A 132 0.42 -2.88 -1.76
N ASP A 133 1.51 -3.61 -1.52
CA ASP A 133 1.91 -4.08 -0.20
C ASP A 133 2.83 -3.08 0.48
N TYR A 134 2.52 -2.74 1.74
CA TYR A 134 3.36 -1.89 2.58
C TYR A 134 3.56 -2.54 3.93
N SER A 135 4.81 -2.67 4.38
CA SER A 135 5.11 -3.11 5.74
C SER A 135 4.57 -2.11 6.75
N ILE A 136 3.85 -2.61 7.75
CA ILE A 136 3.31 -1.77 8.83
C ILE A 136 4.46 -1.39 9.77
N ALA A 137 4.56 -0.10 10.10
CA ALA A 137 5.64 0.47 10.90
C ALA A 137 5.25 0.78 12.36
N SER A 138 4.00 0.47 12.75
CA SER A 138 3.42 0.78 14.07
C SER A 138 2.78 -0.44 14.73
N LEU A 139 2.34 -0.26 15.96
CA LEU A 139 1.57 -1.25 16.73
C LEU A 139 0.12 -0.76 16.90
N PRO A 140 -0.86 -1.67 17.11
CA PRO A 140 -2.26 -1.26 17.34
C PRO A 140 -2.43 -0.23 18.45
N GLY A 141 -1.67 -0.35 19.53
CA GLY A 141 -1.70 0.59 20.66
C GLY A 141 -1.08 1.97 20.39
N ASP A 142 -0.60 2.25 19.16
CA ASP A 142 -0.07 3.57 18.78
C ASP A 142 -1.18 4.53 18.30
N GLY A 143 -2.40 4.05 18.15
CA GLY A 143 -3.56 4.83 17.70
C GLY A 143 -3.69 4.92 16.18
N LEU A 144 -2.59 5.11 15.43
CA LEU A 144 -2.56 5.11 13.98
C LEU A 144 -1.78 3.90 13.45
N LEU A 145 -2.22 3.38 12.31
CA LEU A 145 -1.36 2.51 11.52
C LEU A 145 -0.39 3.37 10.73
N GLU A 146 0.91 3.15 10.94
CA GLU A 146 1.94 3.94 10.27
C GLU A 146 2.62 3.13 9.14
N LEU A 147 2.89 3.81 8.04
CA LEU A 147 3.66 3.30 6.89
C LEU A 147 4.84 4.22 6.63
N ILE A 148 5.98 3.67 6.18
CA ILE A 148 7.09 4.45 5.63
C ILE A 148 7.11 4.22 4.13
N VAL A 149 6.82 5.27 3.35
CA VAL A 149 6.65 5.19 1.90
C VAL A 149 7.60 6.13 1.19
N ARG A 150 8.51 5.57 0.37
CA ARG A 150 9.31 6.34 -0.58
C ARG A 150 8.50 6.62 -1.82
N GLN A 151 8.44 7.87 -2.24
CA GLN A 151 7.76 8.29 -3.46
C GLN A 151 8.58 7.82 -4.67
N ALA A 152 8.10 6.77 -5.33
CA ALA A 152 8.76 6.25 -6.52
C ALA A 152 8.43 7.11 -7.74
N ARG A 153 9.39 7.24 -8.66
CA ARG A 153 9.19 7.79 -10.00
C ARG A 153 9.25 6.69 -11.04
N ARG A 154 8.49 6.88 -12.10
CA ARG A 154 8.51 6.05 -13.30
C ARG A 154 9.49 6.62 -14.32
N ASP A 155 9.85 5.85 -15.33
CA ASP A 155 10.76 6.25 -16.40
C ASP A 155 10.26 7.46 -17.19
N ASP A 156 8.93 7.65 -17.27
CA ASP A 156 8.27 8.82 -17.89
C ASP A 156 8.29 10.08 -17.00
N GLY A 157 8.96 10.04 -15.84
CA GLY A 157 9.02 11.11 -14.85
C GLY A 157 7.77 11.22 -13.95
N GLY A 158 6.70 10.49 -14.23
CA GLY A 158 5.50 10.47 -13.43
C GLY A 158 5.71 9.74 -12.10
N LEU A 159 4.82 9.98 -11.15
CA LEU A 159 4.86 9.29 -9.86
C LEU A 159 4.41 7.83 -10.00
N GLY A 160 5.02 6.96 -9.20
CA GLY A 160 4.59 5.58 -9.05
C GLY A 160 3.14 5.51 -8.57
N LEU A 161 2.35 4.61 -9.14
CA LEU A 161 0.90 4.58 -8.93
C LEU A 161 0.50 4.46 -7.44
N GLY A 162 1.11 3.56 -6.69
CA GLY A 162 0.80 3.37 -5.26
C GLY A 162 1.45 4.43 -4.38
N SER A 163 2.76 4.64 -4.52
CA SER A 163 3.49 5.62 -3.73
C SER A 163 3.03 7.05 -4.03
N GLY A 164 2.85 7.41 -5.32
CA GLY A 164 2.34 8.72 -5.70
C GLY A 164 0.90 8.97 -5.23
N TRP A 165 0.05 7.94 -5.26
CA TRP A 165 -1.29 8.04 -4.67
C TRP A 165 -1.21 8.44 -3.19
N LEU A 166 -0.46 7.68 -2.38
CA LEU A 166 -0.38 7.88 -0.94
C LEU A 166 0.38 9.15 -0.53
N THR A 167 1.43 9.54 -1.28
CA THR A 167 2.33 10.61 -0.88
C THR A 167 1.99 11.97 -1.50
N GLU A 168 1.13 12.01 -2.53
CA GLU A 168 0.82 13.26 -3.26
C GLU A 168 -0.67 13.42 -3.52
N HIS A 169 -1.33 12.43 -4.14
CA HIS A 169 -2.66 12.63 -4.71
C HIS A 169 -3.80 12.46 -3.70
N LEU A 170 -3.65 11.58 -2.70
CA LEU A 170 -4.62 11.43 -1.62
C LEU A 170 -4.43 12.58 -0.63
N ALA A 171 -5.44 13.41 -0.45
CA ALA A 171 -5.39 14.48 0.55
C ALA A 171 -5.38 13.92 1.98
N GLU A 172 -4.80 14.64 2.95
CA GLU A 172 -5.04 14.36 4.37
C GLU A 172 -6.53 14.53 4.68
N GLY A 173 -7.10 13.64 5.48
CA GLY A 173 -8.54 13.47 5.66
C GLY A 173 -9.22 12.63 4.58
N GLY A 174 -8.55 12.34 3.48
CA GLY A 174 -9.07 11.51 2.39
C GLY A 174 -9.11 10.03 2.74
N GLN A 175 -10.02 9.31 2.07
CA GLN A 175 -10.22 7.87 2.29
C GLN A 175 -9.49 7.02 1.23
N LEU A 176 -9.02 5.86 1.68
CA LEU A 176 -8.45 4.81 0.85
C LEU A 176 -9.04 3.45 1.23
N LEU A 177 -9.05 2.51 0.29
CA LEU A 177 -9.38 1.12 0.58
C LEU A 177 -8.11 0.35 0.89
N ALA A 178 -8.07 -0.26 2.07
CA ALA A 178 -6.96 -1.09 2.51
C ALA A 178 -7.42 -2.24 3.38
N ARG A 179 -6.54 -3.24 3.57
CA ARG A 179 -6.75 -4.35 4.49
C ARG A 179 -5.42 -4.84 5.07
N PRO A 180 -5.35 -5.17 6.36
CA PRO A 180 -4.19 -5.85 6.91
C PRO A 180 -4.12 -7.30 6.39
N ARG A 181 -2.93 -7.71 6.02
CA ARG A 181 -2.62 -9.08 5.65
C ARG A 181 -1.57 -9.65 6.59
N ARG A 182 -1.90 -10.78 7.19
CA ARG A 182 -0.98 -11.49 8.07
C ARG A 182 0.28 -11.92 7.29
N ASN A 183 1.44 -11.69 7.89
CA ASN A 183 2.74 -12.06 7.32
C ASN A 183 3.54 -12.88 8.35
N SER A 184 3.05 -14.09 8.62
CA SER A 184 3.58 -14.96 9.68
C SER A 184 5.08 -15.28 9.56
N GLY A 185 5.64 -15.23 8.34
CA GLY A 185 7.08 -15.39 8.12
C GLY A 185 7.94 -14.22 8.62
N PHE A 186 7.33 -13.10 8.98
CA PHE A 186 8.01 -11.90 9.50
C PHE A 186 7.55 -11.49 10.90
N HIS A 187 6.87 -12.37 11.63
CA HIS A 187 6.50 -12.14 13.02
C HIS A 187 7.67 -12.41 13.96
N LEU A 188 7.60 -11.80 15.16
CA LEU A 188 8.55 -12.07 16.22
C LEU A 188 8.48 -13.55 16.65
N PRO A 189 9.62 -14.18 16.98
CA PRO A 189 9.61 -15.47 17.66
C PRO A 189 8.88 -15.36 19.01
N GLY A 190 8.26 -16.48 19.44
CA GLY A 190 7.49 -16.53 20.69
C GLY A 190 8.33 -16.53 21.98
N ASP A 191 9.64 -16.29 21.87
CA ASP A 191 10.59 -16.29 22.98
C ASP A 191 11.38 -14.97 23.08
N ASP A 192 12.30 -14.85 24.03
CA ASP A 192 13.09 -13.66 24.29
C ASP A 192 14.51 -13.70 23.71
N ARG A 193 14.78 -14.58 22.72
CA ARG A 193 16.10 -14.67 22.08
C ARG A 193 16.56 -13.30 21.56
N PRO A 194 17.87 -13.01 21.58
CA PRO A 194 18.40 -11.77 20.99
C PRO A 194 18.04 -11.68 19.51
N LEU A 195 17.71 -10.46 19.05
CA LEU A 195 17.44 -10.21 17.63
C LEU A 195 18.47 -9.26 17.03
N ILE A 196 18.87 -9.58 15.79
CA ILE A 196 19.58 -8.68 14.90
C ILE A 196 18.61 -8.31 13.79
N LEU A 197 18.30 -7.02 13.67
CA LEU A 197 17.40 -6.45 12.69
C LEU A 197 18.25 -5.69 11.67
N ILE A 198 18.21 -6.11 10.40
CA ILE A 198 19.04 -5.51 9.36
C ILE A 198 18.11 -5.04 8.23
N GLY A 199 18.22 -3.77 7.84
CA GLY A 199 17.44 -3.22 6.75
C GLY A 199 17.99 -1.92 6.22
N ASN A 200 17.54 -1.54 5.04
CA ASN A 200 17.87 -0.29 4.39
C ASN A 200 16.62 0.40 3.86
N GLY A 201 16.69 1.71 3.75
CA GLY A 201 15.59 2.50 3.21
C GLY A 201 14.26 2.26 3.91
N THR A 202 13.19 2.18 3.14
CA THR A 202 11.84 1.90 3.65
C THR A 202 11.67 0.50 4.26
N GLY A 203 12.66 -0.39 4.11
CA GLY A 203 12.70 -1.66 4.85
C GLY A 203 12.73 -1.48 6.37
N LEU A 204 13.08 -0.27 6.86
CA LEU A 204 12.94 0.08 8.26
C LEU A 204 11.50 -0.05 8.79
N ALA A 205 10.47 0.09 7.96
CA ALA A 205 9.08 0.10 8.39
C ALA A 205 8.71 -1.13 9.24
N GLY A 206 8.86 -2.33 8.70
CA GLY A 206 8.58 -3.57 9.42
C GLY A 206 9.50 -3.78 10.63
N LEU A 207 10.80 -3.47 10.48
CA LEU A 207 11.78 -3.60 11.57
C LEU A 207 11.44 -2.66 12.74
N ARG A 208 10.95 -1.45 12.47
CA ARG A 208 10.50 -0.49 13.48
C ARG A 208 9.34 -1.06 14.30
N ALA A 209 8.35 -1.68 13.65
CA ALA A 209 7.23 -2.32 14.35
C ALA A 209 7.72 -3.48 15.25
N LEU A 210 8.58 -4.35 14.72
CA LEU A 210 9.16 -5.46 15.48
C LEU A 210 9.95 -4.96 16.70
N LEU A 211 10.82 -3.96 16.52
CA LEU A 211 11.62 -3.38 17.61
C LEU A 211 10.73 -2.75 18.69
N ARG A 212 9.69 -2.00 18.29
CA ARG A 212 8.74 -1.39 19.23
C ARG A 212 7.96 -2.44 20.02
N ALA A 213 7.54 -3.55 19.36
CA ALA A 213 6.87 -4.66 20.04
C ALA A 213 7.77 -5.29 21.10
N ARG A 214 9.05 -5.52 20.80
CA ARG A 214 10.02 -6.05 21.75
C ARG A 214 10.28 -5.10 22.93
N ILE A 215 10.45 -3.81 22.65
CA ILE A 215 10.64 -2.80 23.72
C ILE A 215 9.43 -2.80 24.67
N ARG A 216 8.20 -2.83 24.14
CA ARG A 216 6.99 -2.90 24.96
C ARG A 216 6.88 -4.18 25.79
N ALA A 217 7.42 -5.29 25.27
CA ALA A 217 7.52 -6.56 26.00
C ALA A 217 8.70 -6.62 26.99
N GLY A 218 9.45 -5.53 27.19
CA GLY A 218 10.61 -5.49 28.07
C GLY A 218 11.84 -6.23 27.54
N GLN A 219 11.86 -6.60 26.26
CA GLN A 219 12.94 -7.37 25.64
C GLN A 219 14.00 -6.42 25.10
N SER A 220 15.13 -6.30 25.79
CA SER A 220 16.19 -5.31 25.52
C SER A 220 17.30 -5.81 24.58
N ARG A 221 17.43 -7.13 24.37
CA ARG A 221 18.51 -7.71 23.55
C ARG A 221 18.23 -7.59 22.06
N ASN A 222 18.37 -6.36 21.53
CA ASN A 222 18.13 -6.05 20.13
C ASN A 222 19.29 -5.27 19.54
N TRP A 223 19.65 -5.58 18.31
CA TRP A 223 20.63 -4.84 17.54
C TRP A 223 20.01 -4.47 16.18
N LEU A 224 19.85 -3.17 15.92
CA LEU A 224 19.36 -2.63 14.65
C LEU A 224 20.53 -2.10 13.82
N LEU A 225 20.73 -2.67 12.61
CA LEU A 225 21.60 -2.14 11.59
C LEU A 225 20.73 -1.51 10.50
N PHE A 226 20.82 -0.20 10.36
CA PHE A 226 20.05 0.55 9.38
C PHE A 226 20.97 1.27 8.42
N GLY A 227 20.76 1.05 7.10
CA GLY A 227 21.53 1.67 6.03
C GLY A 227 20.65 2.61 5.19
N GLU A 228 21.18 3.79 4.90
CA GLU A 228 20.62 4.76 3.94
C GLU A 228 21.73 5.50 3.20
N ARG A 229 21.34 6.27 2.16
CA ARG A 229 22.29 6.94 1.27
C ARG A 229 23.03 8.08 1.96
N ASN A 230 22.33 8.87 2.77
CA ASN A 230 22.89 10.05 3.41
C ASN A 230 22.52 10.08 4.89
N ARG A 231 23.54 10.02 5.76
CA ARG A 231 23.34 10.03 7.21
C ARG A 231 22.71 11.33 7.73
N ALA A 232 22.95 12.46 7.07
CA ALA A 232 22.45 13.75 7.53
C ALA A 232 20.95 13.95 7.27
N HIS A 233 20.40 13.31 6.23
CA HIS A 233 19.04 13.55 5.77
C HIS A 233 18.16 12.29 5.78
N ASP A 234 18.74 11.10 5.62
CA ASP A 234 17.98 9.87 5.40
C ASP A 234 17.97 8.95 6.64
N ALA A 235 18.57 9.34 7.75
CA ALA A 235 18.55 8.60 9.02
C ALA A 235 17.33 9.01 9.87
N TYR A 236 16.13 8.53 9.52
CA TYR A 236 14.83 8.88 10.10
C TYR A 236 14.23 7.79 11.01
#